data_d7fe204f1804920aeb14b27efb673c8b
#
_entry.id   d7fe204f1804920aeb14b27efb673c8b
#
_cell.length_a   1.000
_cell.length_b   1.000
_cell.length_c   1.000
_cell.angle_alpha   90.00
_cell.angle_beta   90.00
_cell.angle_gamma   90.00
#
_symmetry.space_group_name_H-M   'P 1'
#
loop_
_entity.id
_entity.type
_entity.pdbx_description
1 polymer ?
#
loop_
_entity_poly.entity_id
_entity_poly.type
_entity_poly.pdbx_seq_one_letter_code
_entity_poly.pdbx_strand_id
1 'polypeptide(L)'
;MLSKNQLGFLYMFMSVCAFSLMDIIVKWSVDYPIGQVLFFRGFFGILFYFLIIPKERLHNFYYTKRAGLHFLRCMSGLVALVAIFIALRKLPLATVVSISFAAPIFTTILSIFLLSEKVGIYRWLAVIIGFIGILIITEPGISQLNIYYVFPVIFCLGLSYVAITLRQLSTTEPVWLISFYFSLSITLLSFLSIPQGWVMPSLKDFIFLSLVGIFGGVANLWLGQSYKYSEVSLVTPLKYLALLFAIVFGYFIWGEVPTYKTLFGASLVIISTSVSYTHLRAHETVV
;
A
#
# COMPACT_ATOMS: atom_id res chain seq x y z
N MET A 1 30.86 3.34 -0.33
CA MET A 1 29.64 3.17 0.50
C MET A 1 28.53 4.03 -0.10
N LEU A 2 27.30 3.50 -0.18
CA LEU A 2 26.15 4.27 -0.65
C LEU A 2 25.80 5.37 0.37
N SER A 3 25.41 6.56 -0.12
CA SER A 3 24.89 7.62 0.74
C SER A 3 23.56 7.19 1.38
N LYS A 4 23.15 7.86 2.48
CA LYS A 4 21.85 7.57 3.13
C LYS A 4 20.68 7.68 2.13
N ASN A 5 20.67 8.71 1.30
CA ASN A 5 19.63 8.90 0.30
C ASN A 5 19.64 7.79 -0.77
N GLN A 6 20.81 7.37 -1.24
CA GLN A 6 20.91 6.25 -2.19
C GLN A 6 20.39 4.93 -1.61
N LEU A 7 20.63 4.67 -0.32
CA LEU A 7 20.04 3.53 0.38
C LEU A 7 18.51 3.65 0.46
N GLY A 8 17.98 4.84 0.76
CA GLY A 8 16.55 5.11 0.77
C GLY A 8 15.90 4.85 -0.59
N PHE A 9 16.53 5.31 -1.68
CA PHE A 9 16.08 5.02 -3.05
C PHE A 9 16.08 3.52 -3.37
N LEU A 10 17.16 2.82 -3.03
CA LEU A 10 17.28 1.38 -3.26
C LEU A 10 16.19 0.60 -2.51
N TYR A 11 15.99 0.90 -1.22
CA TYR A 11 14.94 0.26 -0.44
C TYR A 11 13.53 0.55 -0.99
N MET A 12 13.26 1.78 -1.47
CA MET A 12 11.96 2.11 -2.08
C MET A 12 11.76 1.32 -3.38
N PHE A 13 12.77 1.28 -4.26
CA PHE A 13 12.71 0.53 -5.50
C PHE A 13 12.42 -0.96 -5.24
N MET A 14 13.19 -1.59 -4.34
CA MET A 14 12.97 -3.00 -3.96
C MET A 14 11.58 -3.22 -3.36
N SER A 15 11.09 -2.27 -2.53
CA SER A 15 9.75 -2.33 -1.96
C SER A 15 8.67 -2.31 -3.04
N VAL A 16 8.79 -1.41 -4.02
CA VAL A 16 7.84 -1.31 -5.14
C VAL A 16 7.83 -2.58 -5.97
N CYS A 17 9.01 -3.13 -6.29
CA CYS A 17 9.11 -4.41 -7.00
C CYS A 17 8.41 -5.54 -6.22
N ALA A 18 8.66 -5.65 -4.93
CA ALA A 18 8.08 -6.70 -4.10
C ALA A 18 6.55 -6.55 -3.97
N PHE A 19 6.02 -5.33 -3.80
CA PHE A 19 4.57 -5.11 -3.80
C PHE A 19 3.96 -5.45 -5.16
N SER A 20 4.58 -5.05 -6.28
CA SER A 20 4.08 -5.36 -7.62
C SER A 20 4.02 -6.88 -7.87
N LEU A 21 5.03 -7.64 -7.44
CA LEU A 21 5.01 -9.10 -7.51
C LEU A 21 3.90 -9.70 -6.63
N MET A 22 3.70 -9.18 -5.42
CA MET A 22 2.60 -9.58 -4.57
C MET A 22 1.25 -9.35 -5.25
N ASP A 23 1.03 -8.16 -5.83
CA ASP A 23 -0.23 -7.78 -6.47
C ASP A 23 -0.57 -8.68 -7.66
N ILE A 24 0.43 -9.09 -8.44
CA ILE A 24 0.29 -10.07 -9.53
C ILE A 24 -0.23 -11.41 -9.00
N ILE A 25 0.40 -11.94 -7.94
CA ILE A 25 0.01 -13.23 -7.36
C ILE A 25 -1.41 -13.14 -6.76
N VAL A 26 -1.75 -12.04 -6.10
CA VAL A 26 -3.10 -11.81 -5.57
C VAL A 26 -4.13 -11.77 -6.69
N LYS A 27 -3.85 -11.09 -7.80
CA LYS A 27 -4.73 -11.05 -8.97
C LYS A 27 -4.87 -12.41 -9.62
N TRP A 28 -3.83 -13.23 -9.60
CA TRP A 28 -3.85 -14.59 -10.14
C TRP A 28 -4.59 -15.60 -9.23
N SER A 29 -4.64 -15.35 -7.93
CA SER A 29 -5.21 -16.25 -6.92
C SER A 29 -6.74 -16.14 -6.78
N VAL A 30 -7.49 -15.97 -7.88
CA VAL A 30 -8.95 -15.73 -7.87
C VAL A 30 -9.76 -16.93 -7.36
N ASP A 31 -9.23 -18.16 -7.52
CA ASP A 31 -9.88 -19.40 -7.13
C ASP A 31 -9.89 -19.62 -5.60
N TYR A 32 -9.08 -18.85 -4.88
CA TYR A 32 -9.00 -18.95 -3.42
C TYR A 32 -9.78 -17.83 -2.74
N PRO A 33 -10.50 -18.10 -1.63
CA PRO A 33 -11.14 -17.04 -0.85
C PRO A 33 -10.15 -15.97 -0.41
N ILE A 34 -10.56 -14.70 -0.44
CA ILE A 34 -9.68 -13.57 -0.08
C ILE A 34 -9.08 -13.76 1.31
N GLY A 35 -9.89 -14.23 2.29
CA GLY A 35 -9.41 -14.47 3.63
C GLY A 35 -8.31 -15.55 3.70
N GLN A 36 -8.36 -16.57 2.85
CA GLN A 36 -7.30 -17.56 2.74
C GLN A 36 -6.00 -16.91 2.20
N VAL A 37 -6.08 -16.09 1.17
CA VAL A 37 -4.90 -15.35 0.65
C VAL A 37 -4.35 -14.39 1.72
N LEU A 38 -5.21 -13.74 2.48
CA LEU A 38 -4.81 -12.89 3.61
C LEU A 38 -4.11 -13.71 4.71
N PHE A 39 -4.59 -14.92 5.01
CA PHE A 39 -3.90 -15.81 5.94
C PHE A 39 -2.45 -16.07 5.49
N PHE A 40 -2.26 -16.50 4.26
CA PHE A 40 -0.92 -16.71 3.70
C PHE A 40 -0.09 -15.42 3.74
N ARG A 41 -0.70 -14.27 3.42
CA ARG A 41 -0.06 -12.95 3.48
C ARG A 41 0.43 -12.60 4.88
N GLY A 42 -0.36 -12.90 5.90
CA GLY A 42 0.01 -12.65 7.30
C GLY A 42 1.01 -13.68 7.82
N PHE A 43 0.68 -14.97 7.71
CA PHE A 43 1.43 -16.08 8.27
C PHE A 43 2.87 -16.15 7.75
N PHE A 44 3.07 -16.14 6.44
CA PHE A 44 4.40 -16.16 5.84
C PHE A 44 5.16 -14.84 6.06
N GLY A 45 4.43 -13.72 6.20
CA GLY A 45 5.03 -12.47 6.66
C GLY A 45 5.58 -12.56 8.08
N ILE A 46 4.86 -13.22 9.01
CA ILE A 46 5.34 -13.49 10.38
C ILE A 46 6.60 -14.35 10.35
N LEU A 47 6.57 -15.47 9.61
CA LEU A 47 7.73 -16.35 9.47
C LEU A 47 8.96 -15.59 8.97
N PHE A 48 8.78 -14.75 7.96
CA PHE A 48 9.85 -13.88 7.46
C PHE A 48 10.41 -12.97 8.54
N TYR A 49 9.54 -12.32 9.36
CA TYR A 49 10.03 -11.43 10.43
C TYR A 49 10.80 -12.17 11.51
N PHE A 50 10.41 -13.40 11.86
CA PHE A 50 11.19 -14.21 12.82
C PHE A 50 12.61 -14.50 12.35
N LEU A 51 12.86 -14.56 11.04
CA LEU A 51 14.20 -14.73 10.50
C LEU A 51 15.10 -13.49 10.66
N ILE A 52 14.50 -12.30 10.76
CA ILE A 52 15.23 -11.03 10.79
C ILE A 52 15.19 -10.31 12.12
N ILE A 53 14.38 -10.77 13.10
CA ILE A 53 14.36 -10.21 14.46
C ILE A 53 15.73 -10.46 15.13
N PRO A 54 16.36 -9.42 15.69
CA PRO A 54 17.59 -9.59 16.45
C PRO A 54 17.40 -10.58 17.61
N LYS A 55 18.33 -11.53 17.75
CA LYS A 55 18.22 -12.61 18.76
C LYS A 55 18.05 -12.07 20.19
N GLU A 56 18.68 -10.94 20.49
CA GLU A 56 18.57 -10.27 21.80
C GLU A 56 17.15 -9.75 22.09
N ARG A 57 16.34 -9.54 21.06
CA ARG A 57 14.97 -9.05 21.19
C ARG A 57 13.89 -10.12 21.09
N LEU A 58 14.26 -11.37 20.85
CA LEU A 58 13.30 -12.49 20.76
C LEU A 58 12.55 -12.71 22.08
N HIS A 59 13.13 -12.38 23.23
CA HIS A 59 12.47 -12.51 24.52
C HIS A 59 11.36 -11.47 24.75
N ASN A 60 11.47 -10.28 24.15
CA ASN A 60 10.54 -9.15 24.32
C ASN A 60 9.96 -8.64 23.00
N PHE A 61 9.84 -9.51 21.99
CA PHE A 61 9.40 -9.12 20.64
C PHE A 61 7.96 -8.61 20.59
N TYR A 62 7.13 -8.91 21.59
CA TYR A 62 5.73 -8.53 21.70
C TYR A 62 5.48 -7.25 22.51
N TYR A 63 6.53 -6.65 23.10
CA TYR A 63 6.34 -5.51 23.99
C TYR A 63 6.16 -4.22 23.18
N THR A 64 5.03 -3.53 23.41
CA THR A 64 4.75 -2.19 22.88
C THR A 64 4.21 -1.26 23.96
N LYS A 65 4.58 0.01 23.89
CA LYS A 65 4.06 1.08 24.76
C LYS A 65 2.80 1.74 24.19
N ARG A 66 2.43 1.46 22.95
CA ARG A 66 1.36 2.14 22.21
C ARG A 66 0.36 1.17 21.56
N ALA A 67 -0.13 0.19 22.36
CA ALA A 67 -1.03 -0.86 21.86
C ALA A 67 -2.26 -0.32 21.11
N GLY A 68 -2.90 0.76 21.61
CA GLY A 68 -4.05 1.38 20.92
C GLY A 68 -3.71 1.92 19.54
N LEU A 69 -2.52 2.52 19.37
CA LEU A 69 -2.09 3.02 18.06
C LEU A 69 -1.74 1.88 17.10
N HIS A 70 -1.15 0.77 17.61
CA HIS A 70 -0.97 -0.45 16.82
C HIS A 70 -2.30 -1.04 16.39
N PHE A 71 -3.31 -1.08 17.26
CA PHE A 71 -4.64 -1.56 16.92
C PHE A 71 -5.26 -0.73 15.78
N LEU A 72 -5.26 0.61 15.90
CA LEU A 72 -5.77 1.50 14.85
C LEU A 72 -5.01 1.33 13.52
N ARG A 73 -3.67 1.22 13.57
CA ARG A 73 -2.82 0.94 12.42
C ARG A 73 -3.17 -0.40 11.78
N CYS A 74 -3.38 -1.44 12.57
CA CYS A 74 -3.70 -2.77 12.07
C CYS A 74 -5.09 -2.83 11.44
N MET A 75 -6.10 -2.22 12.06
CA MET A 75 -7.46 -2.21 11.54
C MET A 75 -7.58 -1.41 10.24
N SER A 76 -7.01 -0.21 10.19
CA SER A 76 -7.01 0.59 8.97
C SER A 76 -6.23 -0.08 7.84
N GLY A 77 -5.10 -0.71 8.17
CA GLY A 77 -4.30 -1.47 7.21
C GLY A 77 -5.01 -2.73 6.72
N LEU A 78 -5.76 -3.42 7.57
CA LEU A 78 -6.55 -4.59 7.17
C LEU A 78 -7.68 -4.19 6.22
N VAL A 79 -8.45 -3.16 6.55
CA VAL A 79 -9.51 -2.64 5.66
C VAL A 79 -8.94 -2.25 4.31
N ALA A 80 -7.81 -1.53 4.29
CA ALA A 80 -7.11 -1.18 3.07
C ALA A 80 -6.69 -2.43 2.27
N LEU A 81 -6.08 -3.41 2.94
CA LEU A 81 -5.58 -4.62 2.28
C LEU A 81 -6.70 -5.48 1.70
N VAL A 82 -7.81 -5.66 2.41
CA VAL A 82 -9.00 -6.36 1.90
C VAL A 82 -9.55 -5.64 0.67
N ALA A 83 -9.68 -4.31 0.76
CA ALA A 83 -10.20 -3.51 -0.34
C ALA A 83 -9.32 -3.62 -1.60
N ILE A 84 -8.00 -3.46 -1.48
CA ILE A 84 -7.13 -3.57 -2.65
C ILE A 84 -7.13 -4.98 -3.23
N PHE A 85 -7.21 -6.04 -2.42
CA PHE A 85 -7.27 -7.42 -2.91
C PHE A 85 -8.57 -7.70 -3.68
N ILE A 86 -9.71 -7.14 -3.22
CA ILE A 86 -10.97 -7.21 -3.98
C ILE A 86 -10.82 -6.48 -5.32
N ALA A 87 -10.25 -5.27 -5.31
CA ALA A 87 -10.05 -4.48 -6.51
C ALA A 87 -9.18 -5.19 -7.54
N LEU A 88 -8.02 -5.74 -7.13
CA LEU A 88 -7.08 -6.45 -8.01
C LEU A 88 -7.71 -7.64 -8.72
N ARG A 89 -8.68 -8.31 -8.08
CA ARG A 89 -9.40 -9.45 -8.67
C ARG A 89 -10.51 -9.08 -9.63
N LYS A 90 -11.01 -7.84 -9.56
CA LYS A 90 -12.21 -7.42 -10.28
C LYS A 90 -11.95 -6.33 -11.33
N LEU A 91 -10.81 -5.67 -11.26
CA LEU A 91 -10.46 -4.55 -12.14
C LEU A 91 -9.09 -4.80 -12.81
N PRO A 92 -8.80 -4.15 -13.93
CA PRO A 92 -7.49 -4.15 -14.56
C PRO A 92 -6.41 -3.64 -13.60
N LEU A 93 -5.23 -4.28 -13.64
CA LEU A 93 -4.13 -3.99 -12.71
C LEU A 93 -3.71 -2.51 -12.78
N ALA A 94 -3.52 -1.98 -14.00
CA ALA A 94 -3.15 -0.59 -14.22
C ALA A 94 -4.19 0.40 -13.65
N THR A 95 -5.48 0.10 -13.77
CA THR A 95 -6.57 0.92 -13.22
C THR A 95 -6.52 0.98 -11.70
N VAL A 96 -6.37 -0.17 -11.04
CA VAL A 96 -6.27 -0.25 -9.57
C VAL A 96 -5.08 0.54 -9.06
N VAL A 97 -3.90 0.36 -9.67
CA VAL A 97 -2.68 1.06 -9.28
C VAL A 97 -2.81 2.57 -9.53
N SER A 98 -3.40 2.98 -10.66
CA SER A 98 -3.62 4.40 -10.97
C SER A 98 -4.48 5.10 -9.92
N ILE A 99 -5.59 4.49 -9.51
CA ILE A 99 -6.46 5.04 -8.47
C ILE A 99 -5.72 5.07 -7.12
N SER A 100 -4.91 4.05 -6.83
CA SER A 100 -4.14 3.96 -5.58
C SER A 100 -3.15 5.12 -5.40
N PHE A 101 -2.71 5.76 -6.48
CA PHE A 101 -1.88 6.97 -6.40
C PHE A 101 -2.61 8.19 -5.84
N ALA A 102 -3.92 8.12 -5.66
CA ALA A 102 -4.67 9.16 -4.96
C ALA A 102 -4.52 9.11 -3.42
N ALA A 103 -3.87 8.10 -2.86
CA ALA A 103 -3.65 8.01 -1.41
C ALA A 103 -3.01 9.28 -0.79
N PRO A 104 -2.02 9.96 -1.41
CA PRO A 104 -1.51 11.22 -0.88
C PRO A 104 -2.56 12.33 -0.78
N ILE A 105 -3.55 12.36 -1.69
CA ILE A 105 -4.67 13.31 -1.66
C ILE A 105 -5.48 13.11 -0.37
N PHE A 106 -5.87 11.85 -0.11
CA PHE A 106 -6.59 11.48 1.10
C PHE A 106 -5.75 11.69 2.36
N THR A 107 -4.43 11.48 2.29
CA THR A 107 -3.51 11.78 3.40
C THR A 107 -3.53 13.27 3.73
N THR A 108 -3.52 14.14 2.72
CA THR A 108 -3.62 15.60 2.91
C THR A 108 -4.96 15.99 3.56
N ILE A 109 -6.06 15.42 3.10
CA ILE A 109 -7.38 15.69 3.68
C ILE A 109 -7.44 15.22 5.14
N LEU A 110 -6.97 13.99 5.42
CA LEU A 110 -6.98 13.44 6.78
C LEU A 110 -6.04 14.20 7.73
N SER A 111 -4.93 14.76 7.24
CA SER A 111 -4.00 15.53 8.09
C SER A 111 -4.64 16.80 8.64
N ILE A 112 -5.59 17.42 7.93
CA ILE A 112 -6.35 18.56 8.42
C ILE A 112 -7.13 18.18 9.67
N PHE A 113 -7.83 17.04 9.62
CA PHE A 113 -8.72 16.60 10.70
C PHE A 113 -7.98 15.95 11.87
N LEU A 114 -6.96 15.11 11.57
CA LEU A 114 -6.27 14.30 12.58
C LEU A 114 -5.04 14.97 13.18
N LEU A 115 -4.38 15.87 12.44
CA LEU A 115 -3.17 16.56 12.87
C LEU A 115 -3.39 18.07 13.04
N SER A 116 -4.63 18.57 12.75
CA SER A 116 -4.96 20.00 12.76
C SER A 116 -4.01 20.85 11.89
N GLU A 117 -3.52 20.26 10.79
CA GLU A 117 -2.60 20.94 9.87
C GLU A 117 -3.35 21.98 9.02
N LYS A 118 -2.76 23.16 8.86
CA LYS A 118 -3.29 24.18 7.93
C LYS A 118 -2.82 23.83 6.52
N VAL A 119 -3.77 23.58 5.62
CA VAL A 119 -3.49 23.21 4.22
C VAL A 119 -3.60 24.44 3.33
N GLY A 120 -2.49 24.81 2.69
CA GLY A 120 -2.42 25.93 1.75
C GLY A 120 -3.18 25.65 0.44
N ILE A 121 -3.43 26.72 -0.33
CA ILE A 121 -4.20 26.67 -1.59
C ILE A 121 -3.62 25.68 -2.62
N TYR A 122 -2.32 25.55 -2.72
CA TYR A 122 -1.68 24.64 -3.67
C TYR A 122 -2.00 23.16 -3.38
N ARG A 123 -2.11 22.80 -2.09
CA ARG A 123 -2.51 21.44 -1.70
C ARG A 123 -3.97 21.17 -2.04
N TRP A 124 -4.86 22.19 -1.90
CA TRP A 124 -6.24 22.08 -2.33
C TRP A 124 -6.38 21.94 -3.85
N LEU A 125 -5.59 22.71 -4.64
CA LEU A 125 -5.53 22.54 -6.09
C LEU A 125 -5.07 21.14 -6.48
N ALA A 126 -4.04 20.62 -5.82
CA ALA A 126 -3.58 19.23 -6.02
C ALA A 126 -4.71 18.22 -5.73
N VAL A 127 -5.44 18.38 -4.62
CA VAL A 127 -6.60 17.51 -4.28
C VAL A 127 -7.64 17.53 -5.40
N ILE A 128 -8.00 18.71 -5.90
CA ILE A 128 -9.01 18.86 -6.98
C ILE A 128 -8.53 18.20 -8.28
N ILE A 129 -7.29 18.47 -8.71
CA ILE A 129 -6.71 17.89 -9.94
C ILE A 129 -6.67 16.37 -9.85
N GLY A 130 -6.20 15.83 -8.72
CA GLY A 130 -6.14 14.39 -8.49
C GLY A 130 -7.52 13.73 -8.47
N PHE A 131 -8.52 14.40 -7.88
CA PHE A 131 -9.90 13.91 -7.87
C PHE A 131 -10.51 13.88 -9.28
N ILE A 132 -10.24 14.90 -10.11
CA ILE A 132 -10.63 14.89 -11.54
C ILE A 132 -9.96 13.70 -12.25
N GLY A 133 -8.69 13.43 -11.98
CA GLY A 133 -7.99 12.25 -12.52
C GLY A 133 -8.68 10.93 -12.16
N ILE A 134 -9.12 10.75 -10.91
CA ILE A 134 -9.88 9.57 -10.49
C ILE A 134 -11.21 9.47 -11.24
N LEU A 135 -11.94 10.57 -11.35
CA LEU A 135 -13.23 10.59 -12.10
C LEU A 135 -13.04 10.18 -13.56
N ILE A 136 -11.96 10.61 -14.21
CA ILE A 136 -11.65 10.21 -15.57
C ILE A 136 -11.35 8.72 -15.68
N ILE A 137 -10.59 8.14 -14.72
CA ILE A 137 -10.28 6.71 -14.70
C ILE A 137 -11.53 5.87 -14.46
N THR A 138 -12.39 6.30 -13.54
CA THR A 138 -13.55 5.51 -13.10
C THR A 138 -14.76 5.62 -14.02
N GLU A 139 -14.81 6.65 -14.88
CA GLU A 139 -15.92 6.93 -15.80
C GLU A 139 -17.29 6.71 -15.16
N PRO A 140 -17.68 7.48 -14.14
CA PRO A 140 -18.96 7.28 -13.46
C PRO A 140 -20.13 7.65 -14.39
N GLY A 141 -20.36 6.87 -15.45
CA GLY A 141 -21.51 6.98 -16.32
C GLY A 141 -22.77 6.44 -15.66
N ILE A 142 -23.92 7.08 -15.90
CA ILE A 142 -25.21 6.75 -15.28
C ILE A 142 -25.65 5.30 -15.56
N SER A 143 -25.15 4.67 -16.60
CA SER A 143 -25.61 3.36 -17.07
C SER A 143 -24.78 2.14 -16.60
N GLN A 144 -23.55 2.32 -16.08
CA GLN A 144 -22.69 1.20 -15.65
C GLN A 144 -21.72 1.63 -14.55
N LEU A 145 -22.21 2.01 -13.38
CA LEU A 145 -21.36 2.18 -12.21
C LEU A 145 -20.82 0.82 -11.78
N ASN A 146 -19.58 0.52 -12.11
CA ASN A 146 -18.92 -0.65 -11.57
C ASN A 146 -18.57 -0.40 -10.11
N ILE A 147 -19.33 -1.00 -9.19
CA ILE A 147 -19.17 -0.85 -7.75
C ILE A 147 -17.74 -1.17 -7.27
N TYR A 148 -16.98 -1.96 -8.04
CA TYR A 148 -15.64 -2.35 -7.65
C TYR A 148 -14.63 -1.18 -7.65
N TYR A 149 -14.92 -0.05 -8.31
CA TYR A 149 -14.09 1.16 -8.22
C TYR A 149 -14.08 1.80 -6.83
N VAL A 150 -15.06 1.49 -5.98
CA VAL A 150 -15.08 1.98 -4.61
C VAL A 150 -13.94 1.40 -3.77
N PHE A 151 -13.49 0.18 -4.08
CA PHE A 151 -12.47 -0.51 -3.27
C PHE A 151 -11.08 0.14 -3.34
N PRO A 152 -10.52 0.54 -4.50
CA PRO A 152 -9.26 1.29 -4.49
C PRO A 152 -9.37 2.64 -3.77
N VAL A 153 -10.55 3.27 -3.73
CA VAL A 153 -10.77 4.51 -2.95
C VAL A 153 -10.74 4.21 -1.45
N ILE A 154 -11.41 3.14 -1.00
CA ILE A 154 -11.33 2.66 0.40
C ILE A 154 -9.88 2.32 0.77
N PHE A 155 -9.14 1.68 -0.14
CA PHE A 155 -7.71 1.44 0.05
C PHE A 155 -6.94 2.74 0.27
N CYS A 156 -7.16 3.77 -0.54
CA CYS A 156 -6.51 5.08 -0.40
C CYS A 156 -6.78 5.71 0.97
N LEU A 157 -8.03 5.69 1.44
CA LEU A 157 -8.41 6.19 2.77
C LEU A 157 -7.71 5.43 3.88
N GLY A 158 -7.76 4.09 3.83
CA GLY A 158 -7.11 3.24 4.81
C GLY A 158 -5.59 3.41 4.81
N LEU A 159 -4.95 3.47 3.62
CA LEU A 159 -3.52 3.68 3.48
C LEU A 159 -3.08 5.06 4.00
N SER A 160 -3.91 6.08 3.82
CA SER A 160 -3.65 7.42 4.34
C SER A 160 -3.65 7.43 5.88
N TYR A 161 -4.60 6.74 6.49
CA TYR A 161 -4.63 6.57 7.94
C TYR A 161 -3.45 5.75 8.46
N VAL A 162 -3.07 4.69 7.72
CA VAL A 162 -1.85 3.91 7.98
C VAL A 162 -0.60 4.79 7.94
N ALA A 163 -0.48 5.70 6.96
CA ALA A 163 0.68 6.58 6.86
C ALA A 163 0.83 7.49 8.09
N ILE A 164 -0.28 8.08 8.57
CA ILE A 164 -0.30 8.92 9.78
C ILE A 164 0.09 8.12 11.02
N THR A 165 -0.54 6.96 11.24
CA THR A 165 -0.28 6.12 12.41
C THR A 165 1.12 5.51 12.37
N LEU A 166 1.63 5.14 11.19
CA LEU A 166 3.00 4.66 11.01
C LEU A 166 4.03 5.74 11.35
N ARG A 167 3.80 7.00 10.93
CA ARG A 167 4.65 8.14 11.32
C ARG A 167 4.71 8.30 12.84
N GLN A 168 3.57 8.20 13.52
CA GLN A 168 3.48 8.32 14.97
C GLN A 168 4.15 7.13 15.70
N LEU A 169 4.02 5.91 15.19
CA LEU A 169 4.62 4.71 15.78
C LEU A 169 6.13 4.65 15.57
N SER A 170 6.61 5.03 14.38
CA SER A 170 8.04 4.94 14.02
C SER A 170 8.96 5.80 14.88
N THR A 171 8.42 6.75 15.64
CA THR A 171 9.19 7.57 16.60
C THR A 171 9.58 6.80 17.86
N THR A 172 8.83 5.74 18.20
CA THR A 172 9.00 5.00 19.46
C THR A 172 9.21 3.50 19.28
N GLU A 173 8.82 2.96 18.11
CA GLU A 173 8.80 1.54 17.83
C GLU A 173 9.69 1.20 16.62
N PRO A 174 10.40 0.07 16.61
CA PRO A 174 11.14 -0.36 15.44
C PRO A 174 10.20 -0.81 14.31
N VAL A 175 10.58 -0.56 13.06
CA VAL A 175 9.76 -0.86 11.87
C VAL A 175 9.35 -2.33 11.79
N TRP A 176 10.25 -3.25 12.15
CA TRP A 176 9.94 -4.69 12.13
C TRP A 176 8.81 -5.06 13.10
N LEU A 177 8.75 -4.42 14.28
CA LEU A 177 7.69 -4.66 15.27
C LEU A 177 6.32 -4.19 14.76
N ILE A 178 6.26 -3.00 14.15
CA ILE A 178 5.04 -2.45 13.56
C ILE A 178 4.53 -3.39 12.44
N SER A 179 5.43 -3.88 11.62
CA SER A 179 5.12 -4.81 10.52
C SER A 179 4.72 -6.19 11.02
N PHE A 180 5.35 -6.67 12.10
CA PHE A 180 4.99 -7.93 12.77
C PHE A 180 3.56 -7.89 13.32
N TYR A 181 3.19 -6.84 14.09
CA TYR A 181 1.83 -6.71 14.61
C TYR A 181 0.78 -6.66 13.50
N PHE A 182 1.10 -6.00 12.39
CA PHE A 182 0.20 -5.98 11.25
C PHE A 182 0.02 -7.36 10.63
N SER A 183 1.09 -8.10 10.40
CA SER A 183 1.01 -9.47 9.88
C SER A 183 0.29 -10.42 10.84
N LEU A 184 0.53 -10.27 12.15
CA LEU A 184 -0.20 -11.03 13.17
C LEU A 184 -1.71 -10.75 13.13
N SER A 185 -2.09 -9.46 13.05
CA SER A 185 -3.49 -9.07 12.96
C SER A 185 -4.18 -9.61 11.71
N ILE A 186 -3.50 -9.57 10.55
CA ILE A 186 -4.02 -10.16 9.31
C ILE A 186 -4.23 -11.67 9.50
N THR A 187 -3.24 -12.38 10.03
CA THR A 187 -3.31 -13.83 10.25
C THR A 187 -4.48 -14.20 11.16
N LEU A 188 -4.60 -13.54 12.31
CA LEU A 188 -5.67 -13.83 13.27
C LEU A 188 -7.07 -13.53 12.72
N LEU A 189 -7.23 -12.38 12.06
CA LEU A 189 -8.54 -11.99 11.52
C LEU A 189 -8.93 -12.79 10.28
N SER A 190 -7.95 -13.30 9.53
CA SER A 190 -8.23 -14.17 8.37
C SER A 190 -8.91 -15.48 8.76
N PHE A 191 -8.71 -16.00 9.99
CA PHE A 191 -9.41 -17.18 10.48
C PHE A 191 -10.94 -17.01 10.50
N LEU A 192 -11.45 -15.79 10.64
CA LEU A 192 -12.88 -15.50 10.57
C LEU A 192 -13.48 -15.82 9.19
N SER A 193 -12.65 -16.00 8.17
CA SER A 193 -13.08 -16.36 6.83
C SER A 193 -13.09 -17.87 6.54
N ILE A 194 -12.68 -18.73 7.49
CA ILE A 194 -12.72 -20.19 7.31
C ILE A 194 -14.10 -20.68 6.88
N PRO A 195 -15.22 -20.19 7.46
CA PRO A 195 -16.56 -20.62 7.04
C PRO A 195 -16.90 -20.28 5.57
N GLN A 196 -16.11 -19.42 4.91
CA GLN A 196 -16.27 -19.12 3.49
C GLN A 196 -15.76 -20.23 2.56
N GLY A 197 -15.32 -21.36 3.13
CA GLY A 197 -14.90 -22.54 2.38
C GLY A 197 -13.44 -22.43 1.87
N TRP A 198 -12.48 -22.48 2.78
CA TRP A 198 -11.07 -22.55 2.37
C TRP A 198 -10.80 -23.84 1.59
N VAL A 199 -10.05 -23.71 0.51
CA VAL A 199 -9.70 -24.80 -0.39
C VAL A 199 -8.26 -25.21 -0.14
N MET A 200 -8.00 -26.54 -0.08
CA MET A 200 -6.62 -27.02 0.04
C MET A 200 -5.86 -26.68 -1.23
N PRO A 201 -4.80 -25.86 -1.15
CA PRO A 201 -4.06 -25.48 -2.34
C PRO A 201 -3.22 -26.64 -2.89
N SER A 202 -3.07 -26.69 -4.22
CA SER A 202 -2.06 -27.56 -4.84
C SER A 202 -0.66 -27.14 -4.36
N LEU A 203 0.33 -28.02 -4.50
CA LEU A 203 1.72 -27.67 -4.10
C LEU A 203 2.22 -26.40 -4.82
N LYS A 204 1.86 -26.25 -6.09
CA LYS A 204 2.19 -25.06 -6.88
C LYS A 204 1.56 -23.82 -6.29
N ASP A 205 0.25 -23.87 -6.01
CA ASP A 205 -0.50 -22.72 -5.47
C ASP A 205 -0.10 -22.39 -4.03
N PHE A 206 0.23 -23.42 -3.23
CA PHE A 206 0.79 -23.22 -1.90
C PHE A 206 2.07 -22.36 -1.94
N ILE A 207 2.98 -22.66 -2.89
CA ILE A 207 4.20 -21.86 -3.08
C ILE A 207 3.85 -20.42 -3.46
N PHE A 208 2.94 -20.20 -4.42
CA PHE A 208 2.56 -18.86 -4.85
C PHE A 208 1.87 -18.08 -3.73
N LEU A 209 0.94 -18.69 -3.00
CA LEU A 209 0.29 -18.06 -1.86
C LEU A 209 1.28 -17.72 -0.75
N SER A 210 2.27 -18.58 -0.50
CA SER A 210 3.35 -18.30 0.47
C SER A 210 4.19 -17.10 0.05
N LEU A 211 4.45 -16.95 -1.25
CA LEU A 211 5.17 -15.80 -1.82
C LEU A 211 4.40 -14.48 -1.61
N VAL A 212 3.06 -14.48 -1.56
CA VAL A 212 2.27 -13.29 -1.19
C VAL A 212 2.69 -12.77 0.18
N GLY A 213 2.88 -13.69 1.15
CA GLY A 213 3.33 -13.34 2.49
C GLY A 213 4.76 -12.83 2.55
N ILE A 214 5.66 -13.52 1.86
CA ILE A 214 7.08 -13.16 1.81
C ILE A 214 7.24 -11.80 1.13
N PHE A 215 6.74 -11.62 -0.09
CA PHE A 215 6.86 -10.35 -0.82
C PHE A 215 6.21 -9.20 -0.07
N GLY A 216 5.03 -9.42 0.48
CA GLY A 216 4.38 -8.39 1.26
C GLY A 216 5.10 -8.06 2.58
N GLY A 217 5.72 -9.05 3.24
CA GLY A 217 6.55 -8.85 4.43
C GLY A 217 7.81 -8.04 4.13
N VAL A 218 8.54 -8.49 3.12
CA VAL A 218 9.75 -7.82 2.61
C VAL A 218 9.45 -6.40 2.15
N ALA A 219 8.38 -6.21 1.36
CA ALA A 219 8.00 -4.91 0.85
C ALA A 219 7.69 -3.91 1.96
N ASN A 220 6.93 -4.30 2.99
CA ASN A 220 6.66 -3.44 4.15
C ASN A 220 7.94 -3.08 4.93
N LEU A 221 8.85 -4.03 5.09
CA LEU A 221 10.12 -3.79 5.76
C LEU A 221 10.97 -2.79 4.97
N TRP A 222 11.14 -3.01 3.66
CA TRP A 222 11.92 -2.12 2.81
C TRP A 222 11.29 -0.74 2.68
N LEU A 223 9.96 -0.64 2.65
CA LEU A 223 9.27 0.65 2.69
C LEU A 223 9.61 1.43 3.98
N GLY A 224 9.54 0.76 5.12
CA GLY A 224 9.90 1.37 6.40
C GLY A 224 11.38 1.77 6.48
N GLN A 225 12.28 0.95 5.94
CA GLN A 225 13.71 1.29 5.86
C GLN A 225 13.95 2.47 4.92
N SER A 226 13.27 2.53 3.78
CA SER A 226 13.36 3.66 2.87
C SER A 226 13.05 4.99 3.58
N TYR A 227 11.95 5.05 4.32
CA TYR A 227 11.56 6.24 5.08
C TYR A 227 12.48 6.55 6.28
N LYS A 228 13.23 5.57 6.76
CA LYS A 228 14.26 5.76 7.79
C LYS A 228 15.52 6.42 7.24
N TYR A 229 15.92 6.07 6.01
CA TYR A 229 17.18 6.52 5.42
C TYR A 229 17.05 7.77 4.56
N SER A 230 15.87 8.09 4.07
CA SER A 230 15.64 9.23 3.17
C SER A 230 14.32 9.92 3.49
N GLU A 231 14.23 11.20 3.15
CA GLU A 231 12.99 11.96 3.25
C GLU A 231 11.90 11.34 2.38
N VAL A 232 10.68 11.29 2.92
CA VAL A 232 9.53 10.70 2.23
C VAL A 232 9.30 11.36 0.87
N SER A 233 9.46 12.69 0.78
CA SER A 233 9.31 13.46 -0.45
C SER A 233 10.27 13.06 -1.56
N LEU A 234 11.50 12.68 -1.21
CA LEU A 234 12.51 12.26 -2.17
C LEU A 234 12.24 10.88 -2.77
N VAL A 235 11.75 9.93 -1.97
CA VAL A 235 11.58 8.53 -2.40
C VAL A 235 10.18 8.22 -2.92
N THR A 236 9.18 9.03 -2.59
CA THR A 236 7.78 8.81 -3.02
C THR A 236 7.60 8.75 -4.54
N PRO A 237 8.30 9.55 -5.39
CA PRO A 237 8.15 9.45 -6.83
C PRO A 237 8.49 8.06 -7.39
N LEU A 238 9.36 7.28 -6.72
CA LEU A 238 9.66 5.91 -7.14
C LEU A 238 8.44 4.97 -7.06
N LYS A 239 7.43 5.29 -6.26
CA LYS A 239 6.18 4.51 -6.22
C LYS A 239 5.45 4.52 -7.56
N TYR A 240 5.66 5.54 -8.41
CA TYR A 240 5.04 5.57 -9.74
C TYR A 240 5.56 4.48 -10.68
N LEU A 241 6.72 3.86 -10.37
CA LEU A 241 7.18 2.66 -11.08
C LEU A 241 6.19 1.49 -10.95
N ALA A 242 5.38 1.45 -9.89
CA ALA A 242 4.31 0.45 -9.76
C ALA A 242 3.33 0.49 -10.93
N LEU A 243 3.04 1.67 -11.51
CA LEU A 243 2.19 1.78 -12.69
C LEU A 243 2.86 1.16 -13.93
N LEU A 244 4.16 1.37 -14.11
CA LEU A 244 4.90 0.74 -15.21
C LEU A 244 4.86 -0.78 -15.08
N PHE A 245 5.10 -1.31 -13.88
CA PHE A 245 4.98 -2.74 -13.63
C PHE A 245 3.55 -3.24 -13.85
N ALA A 246 2.53 -2.49 -13.39
CA ALA A 246 1.15 -2.86 -13.58
C ALA A 246 0.75 -2.91 -15.07
N ILE A 247 1.22 -1.97 -15.89
CA ILE A 247 0.97 -1.96 -17.34
C ILE A 247 1.69 -3.14 -18.01
N VAL A 248 2.98 -3.33 -17.72
CA VAL A 248 3.78 -4.40 -18.32
C VAL A 248 3.22 -5.77 -17.96
N PHE A 249 3.04 -6.05 -16.68
CA PHE A 249 2.53 -7.34 -16.24
C PHE A 249 1.06 -7.55 -16.57
N GLY A 250 0.23 -6.50 -16.53
CA GLY A 250 -1.16 -6.56 -16.96
C GLY A 250 -1.28 -6.99 -18.42
N TYR A 251 -0.45 -6.40 -19.28
CA TYR A 251 -0.41 -6.75 -20.71
C TYR A 251 0.09 -8.19 -20.95
N PHE A 252 1.27 -8.55 -20.40
CA PHE A 252 1.87 -9.84 -20.69
C PHE A 252 1.17 -11.03 -20.06
N ILE A 253 0.54 -10.86 -18.89
CA ILE A 253 -0.08 -11.98 -18.16
C ILE A 253 -1.57 -12.11 -18.47
N TRP A 254 -2.30 -10.98 -18.58
CA TRP A 254 -3.75 -10.99 -18.76
C TRP A 254 -4.22 -10.36 -20.08
N GLY A 255 -3.32 -9.86 -20.95
CA GLY A 255 -3.69 -9.13 -22.16
C GLY A 255 -4.39 -7.78 -21.89
N GLU A 256 -4.23 -7.22 -20.68
CA GLU A 256 -4.88 -5.97 -20.30
C GLU A 256 -4.19 -4.78 -20.96
N VAL A 257 -4.89 -4.09 -21.85
CA VAL A 257 -4.40 -2.84 -22.46
C VAL A 257 -5.04 -1.67 -21.70
N PRO A 258 -4.26 -0.80 -21.04
CA PRO A 258 -4.82 0.36 -20.36
C PRO A 258 -5.48 1.30 -21.38
N THR A 259 -6.66 1.79 -21.05
CA THR A 259 -7.36 2.76 -21.90
C THR A 259 -6.65 4.11 -21.89
N TYR A 260 -6.86 4.93 -22.94
CA TYR A 260 -6.34 6.31 -22.96
C TYR A 260 -6.82 7.11 -21.73
N LYS A 261 -8.03 6.87 -21.27
CA LYS A 261 -8.59 7.53 -20.09
C LYS A 261 -7.87 7.11 -18.80
N THR A 262 -7.53 5.82 -18.67
CA THR A 262 -6.70 5.34 -17.55
C THR A 262 -5.33 6.01 -17.54
N LEU A 263 -4.65 6.12 -18.69
CA LEU A 263 -3.34 6.75 -18.80
C LEU A 263 -3.41 8.27 -18.54
N PHE A 264 -4.41 8.95 -19.08
CA PHE A 264 -4.60 10.39 -18.89
C PHE A 264 -4.98 10.71 -17.45
N GLY A 265 -5.93 9.99 -16.85
CA GLY A 265 -6.31 10.18 -15.46
C GLY A 265 -5.16 9.85 -14.49
N ALA A 266 -4.37 8.81 -14.79
CA ALA A 266 -3.17 8.47 -14.01
C ALA A 266 -2.12 9.60 -14.05
N SER A 267 -1.90 10.22 -15.22
CA SER A 267 -0.97 11.36 -15.33
C SER A 267 -1.45 12.56 -14.52
N LEU A 268 -2.75 12.86 -14.47
CA LEU A 268 -3.30 13.92 -13.61
C LEU A 268 -3.09 13.62 -12.12
N VAL A 269 -3.31 12.36 -11.68
CA VAL A 269 -3.08 11.96 -10.29
C VAL A 269 -1.60 12.08 -9.93
N ILE A 270 -0.70 11.66 -10.81
CA ILE A 270 0.76 11.79 -10.62
C ILE A 270 1.18 13.25 -10.51
N ILE A 271 0.71 14.12 -11.43
CA ILE A 271 0.99 15.56 -11.41
C ILE A 271 0.47 16.18 -10.11
N SER A 272 -0.76 15.87 -9.71
CA SER A 272 -1.35 16.38 -8.47
C SER A 272 -0.53 16.03 -7.24
N THR A 273 -0.07 14.79 -7.13
CA THR A 273 0.76 14.35 -6.00
C THR A 273 2.15 15.01 -6.03
N SER A 274 2.74 15.20 -7.20
CA SER A 274 4.03 15.89 -7.36
C SER A 274 3.95 17.34 -6.96
N VAL A 275 2.91 18.07 -7.34
CA VAL A 275 2.65 19.47 -6.95
C VAL A 275 2.49 19.60 -5.42
N SER A 276 1.78 18.66 -4.80
CA SER A 276 1.61 18.64 -3.34
C SER A 276 2.94 18.52 -2.58
N TYR A 277 3.91 17.76 -3.13
CA TYR A 277 5.22 17.56 -2.50
C TYR A 277 6.22 18.69 -2.75
N THR A 278 6.26 19.28 -3.93
CA THR A 278 7.23 20.36 -4.26
C THR A 278 6.98 21.62 -3.44
N HIS A 279 5.73 21.97 -3.16
CA HIS A 279 5.40 23.13 -2.33
C HIS A 279 5.62 22.91 -0.83
N LEU A 280 5.63 21.67 -0.33
CA LEU A 280 6.09 21.37 1.03
C LEU A 280 7.55 21.78 1.24
N ARG A 281 8.40 21.48 0.26
CA ARG A 281 9.84 21.77 0.31
C ARG A 281 10.14 23.28 0.24
N ALA A 282 9.37 24.04 -0.54
CA ALA A 282 9.56 25.49 -0.64
C ALA A 282 9.23 26.23 0.67
N HIS A 283 8.31 25.71 1.49
CA HIS A 283 7.99 26.29 2.80
C HIS A 283 8.96 25.88 3.92
N GLU A 284 9.57 24.70 3.86
CA GLU A 284 10.56 24.25 4.86
C GLU A 284 11.95 24.87 4.66
N THR A 285 12.24 25.38 3.46
CA THR A 285 13.54 26.06 3.16
C THR A 285 13.53 27.56 3.44
N VAL A 286 12.40 28.15 3.87
CA VAL A 286 12.23 29.58 4.14
C VAL A 286 12.05 29.86 5.65
N VAL A 287 12.13 28.86 6.50
CA VAL A 287 12.23 28.95 7.96
C VAL A 287 13.57 28.42 8.39
#